data_98ee3605a6032e91b1aec8be6eb00b27
#
_entry.id   98ee3605a6032e91b1aec8be6eb00b27
#
_cell.length_a   1.000
_cell.length_b   1.000
_cell.length_c   1.000
_cell.angle_alpha   90.00
_cell.angle_beta   90.00
_cell.angle_gamma   90.00
#
_symmetry.space_group_name_H-M   'P 1'
#
loop_
_entity.id
_entity.type
_entity.pdbx_description
1 polymer ?
#
loop_
_entity_poly.entity_id
_entity_poly.type
_entity_poly.pdbx_seq_one_letter_code
_entity_poly.pdbx_strand_id
1 'polypeptide(L)'
;MSSDAYDIVVVGGGTAGAFAAATAATEGLDVVILERKTESEAGHIACGDAIKGKSTFPDVIDLDYLKDESFTNREIRRAVFENPADGEDIEIEFGEPGAVLDRKRYGEVLLEEADRVGSEIHYDTVVQDVTQADDGTVTGVTGTRKGEPVSYDAEVVIDAAGALSILQEKTDFDGSYFDTNVRYSQFCSAYREVIDVEEPVEWRDAIVFKPTKELGYLWYFPRTATEINAGLGFQMDQPEMQMIPELKTAIENRPDLVEPTVKDKLGAALPTRRPYDSAVAPGYMAVGDAAGHVNPTTGGGIPGAAKSAYWATKRAISAISDGDVSESALWEYNREVMTSFGKHFAAIDLYNIWGTTSSVQELTEMVSSVPGQHLADALAGTGTASMPLSLKLRTLVDTFGHWGELTELAKVRSKAKELSAHYERYPSDPAGFPTWKSVRDGIMEDVYEITGADPKY
;
A
#
# COMPACT_ATOMS: atom_id res chain seq x y z
N MET A 1 23.91 4.10 28.73
CA MET A 1 22.51 4.48 28.78
C MET A 1 21.77 3.30 29.37
N SER A 2 20.71 3.50 30.16
CA SER A 2 19.80 2.40 30.47
C SER A 2 18.95 2.16 29.23
N SER A 3 18.80 0.92 28.83
CA SER A 3 17.87 0.54 27.77
C SER A 3 16.52 0.23 28.41
N ASP A 4 15.44 0.67 27.79
CA ASP A 4 14.10 0.20 28.12
C ASP A 4 13.87 -1.11 27.36
N ALA A 5 13.38 -2.15 28.01
CA ALA A 5 13.21 -3.49 27.45
C ALA A 5 11.72 -3.80 27.24
N TYR A 6 11.38 -4.33 26.08
CA TYR A 6 10.02 -4.71 25.68
C TYR A 6 10.04 -6.11 25.02
N ASP A 7 8.91 -6.78 25.01
CA ASP A 7 8.74 -7.97 24.20
C ASP A 7 8.77 -7.59 22.70
N ILE A 8 8.08 -6.51 22.34
CA ILE A 8 8.01 -6.01 20.97
C ILE A 8 8.22 -4.50 20.91
N VAL A 9 9.15 -4.06 20.07
CA VAL A 9 9.29 -2.65 19.67
C VAL A 9 8.73 -2.45 18.27
N VAL A 10 7.76 -1.55 18.13
CA VAL A 10 7.13 -1.18 16.85
C VAL A 10 7.64 0.19 16.41
N VAL A 11 8.26 0.29 15.25
CA VAL A 11 8.79 1.55 14.73
C VAL A 11 7.82 2.14 13.71
N GLY A 12 7.20 3.27 14.08
CA GLY A 12 6.21 4.01 13.31
C GLY A 12 4.77 3.83 13.80
N GLY A 13 4.09 4.95 14.08
CA GLY A 13 2.70 5.03 14.57
C GLY A 13 1.65 5.14 13.46
N GLY A 14 1.92 4.58 12.27
CA GLY A 14 0.95 4.50 11.19
C GLY A 14 -0.08 3.37 11.38
N THR A 15 -0.89 3.10 10.34
CA THR A 15 -1.90 2.02 10.39
C THR A 15 -1.28 0.67 10.79
N ALA A 16 -0.17 0.28 10.17
CA ALA A 16 0.48 -0.99 10.49
C ALA A 16 0.98 -1.02 11.94
N GLY A 17 1.65 0.05 12.41
CA GLY A 17 2.20 0.09 13.77
C GLY A 17 1.13 0.06 14.83
N ALA A 18 0.03 0.81 14.67
CA ALA A 18 -1.07 0.80 15.62
C ALA A 18 -1.75 -0.58 15.73
N PHE A 19 -2.01 -1.27 14.59
CA PHE A 19 -2.55 -2.62 14.60
C PHE A 19 -1.56 -3.65 15.16
N ALA A 20 -0.26 -3.51 14.89
CA ALA A 20 0.76 -4.38 15.48
C ALA A 20 0.79 -4.27 17.00
N ALA A 21 0.89 -3.05 17.51
CA ALA A 21 0.96 -2.79 18.94
C ALA A 21 -0.34 -3.18 19.66
N ALA A 22 -1.51 -2.83 19.10
CA ALA A 22 -2.77 -3.26 19.67
C ALA A 22 -2.90 -4.79 19.72
N THR A 23 -2.41 -5.51 18.70
CA THR A 23 -2.40 -6.98 18.70
C THR A 23 -1.51 -7.53 19.81
N ALA A 24 -0.31 -6.99 20.01
CA ALA A 24 0.60 -7.43 21.07
C ALA A 24 0.03 -7.15 22.46
N ALA A 25 -0.45 -5.93 22.69
CA ALA A 25 -1.01 -5.51 23.98
C ALA A 25 -2.25 -6.32 24.39
N THR A 26 -3.15 -6.62 23.45
CA THR A 26 -4.33 -7.46 23.75
C THR A 26 -3.99 -8.88 24.14
N GLU A 27 -2.81 -9.38 23.77
CA GLU A 27 -2.28 -10.70 24.19
C GLU A 27 -1.39 -10.60 25.44
N GLY A 28 -1.23 -9.40 26.00
CA GLY A 28 -0.56 -9.15 27.30
C GLY A 28 0.98 -9.03 27.20
N LEU A 29 1.52 -8.70 26.04
CA LEU A 29 2.95 -8.43 25.86
C LEU A 29 3.26 -6.95 26.18
N ASP A 30 4.47 -6.72 26.66
CA ASP A 30 5.01 -5.38 26.82
C ASP A 30 5.43 -4.84 25.44
N VAL A 31 4.72 -3.81 24.95
CA VAL A 31 4.91 -3.27 23.61
C VAL A 31 4.98 -1.76 23.61
N VAL A 32 5.88 -1.19 22.81
CA VAL A 32 6.00 0.25 22.59
C VAL A 32 5.96 0.60 21.12
N ILE A 33 5.23 1.67 20.78
CA ILE A 33 5.28 2.34 19.46
C ILE A 33 6.27 3.50 19.56
N LEU A 34 7.25 3.54 18.67
CA LEU A 34 8.19 4.65 18.51
C LEU A 34 7.73 5.52 17.34
N GLU A 35 7.11 6.66 17.64
CA GLU A 35 6.59 7.59 16.62
C GLU A 35 7.48 8.85 16.57
N ARG A 36 7.98 9.18 15.36
CA ARG A 36 8.87 10.33 15.15
C ARG A 36 8.21 11.69 15.30
N LYS A 37 6.90 11.75 15.07
CA LYS A 37 6.13 12.99 15.19
C LYS A 37 5.76 13.27 16.64
N THR A 38 5.44 14.53 16.89
CA THR A 38 4.80 14.92 18.14
C THR A 38 3.41 14.28 18.25
N GLU A 39 2.86 14.19 19.45
CA GLU A 39 1.52 13.65 19.68
C GLU A 39 0.46 14.40 18.85
N SER A 40 0.56 15.73 18.73
CA SER A 40 -0.38 16.55 17.97
C SER A 40 -0.28 16.38 16.44
N GLU A 41 0.83 15.84 15.94
CA GLU A 41 1.08 15.60 14.53
C GLU A 41 0.98 14.11 14.15
N ALA A 42 0.99 13.23 15.13
CA ALA A 42 0.86 11.79 14.92
C ALA A 42 -0.49 11.47 14.24
N GLY A 43 -0.52 10.43 13.42
CA GLY A 43 -1.69 10.13 12.61
C GLY A 43 -1.84 10.95 11.32
N HIS A 44 -1.19 12.12 11.22
CA HIS A 44 -1.24 12.97 10.01
C HIS A 44 -0.32 12.44 8.91
N ILE A 45 -0.85 11.60 8.04
CA ILE A 45 -0.14 10.86 6.98
C ILE A 45 -0.72 11.23 5.62
N ALA A 46 0.14 11.36 4.59
CA ALA A 46 -0.31 11.57 3.22
C ALA A 46 -1.10 10.34 2.73
N CYS A 47 -2.31 10.58 2.22
CA CYS A 47 -3.24 9.55 1.77
C CYS A 47 -4.26 10.17 0.81
N GLY A 48 -4.80 9.38 -0.12
CA GLY A 48 -5.97 9.75 -0.90
C GLY A 48 -7.29 9.60 -0.12
N ASP A 49 -7.25 9.01 1.09
CA ASP A 49 -8.37 8.89 2.03
C ASP A 49 -9.48 7.91 1.62
N ALA A 50 -9.46 7.34 0.43
CA ALA A 50 -10.50 6.42 -0.01
C ALA A 50 -10.27 4.98 0.48
N ILE A 51 -11.35 4.34 0.91
CA ILE A 51 -11.36 2.95 1.36
C ILE A 51 -12.52 2.16 0.72
N LYS A 52 -12.24 0.93 0.30
CA LYS A 52 -13.25 0.06 -0.33
C LYS A 52 -14.23 -0.49 0.72
N GLY A 53 -15.51 -0.58 0.39
CA GLY A 53 -16.54 -1.12 1.29
C GLY A 53 -16.30 -2.56 1.76
N LYS A 54 -15.69 -3.38 0.90
CA LYS A 54 -15.27 -4.76 1.22
C LYS A 54 -14.02 -4.88 2.09
N SER A 55 -13.41 -3.76 2.50
CA SER A 55 -12.21 -3.79 3.34
C SER A 55 -12.53 -4.35 4.71
N THR A 56 -11.75 -5.33 5.13
CA THR A 56 -11.85 -5.96 6.46
C THR A 56 -10.60 -5.69 7.26
N PHE A 57 -10.79 -5.52 8.56
CA PHE A 57 -9.74 -5.23 9.54
C PHE A 57 -9.70 -6.30 10.62
N PRO A 58 -8.54 -6.54 11.25
CA PRO A 58 -8.44 -7.35 12.47
C PRO A 58 -9.27 -6.75 13.60
N ASP A 59 -9.92 -7.61 14.37
CA ASP A 59 -10.77 -7.23 15.52
C ASP A 59 -9.92 -7.13 16.80
N VAL A 60 -9.03 -6.12 16.84
CA VAL A 60 -8.11 -5.86 17.98
C VAL A 60 -8.27 -4.45 18.55
N ILE A 61 -9.11 -3.64 17.92
CA ILE A 61 -9.48 -2.28 18.31
C ILE A 61 -10.98 -2.08 18.09
N ASP A 62 -11.58 -1.03 18.64
CA ASP A 62 -12.98 -0.69 18.36
C ASP A 62 -13.11 -0.13 16.93
N LEU A 63 -13.47 -1.01 16.00
CA LEU A 63 -13.63 -0.66 14.59
C LEU A 63 -14.85 0.22 14.31
N ASP A 64 -15.87 0.17 15.14
CA ASP A 64 -17.06 1.01 14.98
C ASP A 64 -16.74 2.43 15.44
N TYR A 65 -16.05 2.58 16.57
CA TYR A 65 -15.52 3.86 17.03
C TYR A 65 -14.58 4.48 15.97
N LEU A 66 -13.64 3.69 15.42
CA LEU A 66 -12.73 4.15 14.36
C LEU A 66 -13.50 4.70 13.16
N LYS A 67 -14.53 3.99 12.69
CA LYS A 67 -15.34 4.43 11.55
C LYS A 67 -16.18 5.66 11.89
N ASP A 68 -16.79 5.70 13.05
CA ASP A 68 -17.69 6.78 13.46
C ASP A 68 -16.96 8.10 13.59
N GLU A 69 -15.73 8.07 14.09
CA GLU A 69 -14.90 9.25 14.30
C GLU A 69 -14.18 9.74 13.04
N SER A 70 -13.87 8.85 12.10
CA SER A 70 -12.95 9.20 11.01
C SER A 70 -13.52 9.10 9.59
N PHE A 71 -14.60 8.34 9.36
CA PHE A 71 -15.17 8.20 8.02
C PHE A 71 -16.15 9.33 7.75
N THR A 72 -15.72 10.32 6.99
CA THR A 72 -16.45 11.56 6.72
C THR A 72 -17.49 11.41 5.61
N ASN A 73 -17.28 10.50 4.66
CA ASN A 73 -18.23 10.21 3.59
C ASN A 73 -18.31 8.68 3.38
N ARG A 74 -19.44 8.07 3.73
CA ARG A 74 -19.69 6.62 3.66
C ARG A 74 -20.56 6.20 2.45
N GLU A 75 -20.82 7.13 1.52
CA GLU A 75 -21.74 6.95 0.41
C GLU A 75 -21.03 6.90 -0.95
N ILE A 76 -19.77 6.47 -0.99
CA ILE A 76 -19.03 6.33 -2.25
C ILE A 76 -19.51 5.10 -3.00
N ARG A 77 -20.28 5.30 -4.06
CA ARG A 77 -20.96 4.25 -4.82
C ARG A 77 -20.30 3.92 -6.15
N ARG A 78 -19.45 4.81 -6.67
CA ARG A 78 -18.84 4.67 -7.99
C ARG A 78 -17.43 5.28 -8.05
N ALA A 79 -16.65 4.78 -9.00
CA ALA A 79 -15.44 5.44 -9.47
C ALA A 79 -15.70 6.03 -10.86
N VAL A 80 -15.18 7.23 -11.10
CA VAL A 80 -15.21 7.90 -12.39
C VAL A 80 -13.78 8.03 -12.89
N PHE A 81 -13.51 7.50 -14.07
CA PHE A 81 -12.24 7.70 -14.76
C PHE A 81 -12.46 8.71 -15.89
N GLU A 82 -11.92 9.91 -15.71
CA GLU A 82 -11.96 10.96 -16.73
C GLU A 82 -11.01 10.57 -17.88
N ASN A 83 -11.57 10.51 -19.10
CA ASN A 83 -10.76 10.21 -20.27
C ASN A 83 -10.11 11.51 -20.80
N PRO A 84 -8.78 11.61 -20.81
CA PRO A 84 -8.10 12.81 -21.29
C PRO A 84 -8.16 13.00 -22.82
N ALA A 85 -8.57 11.98 -23.60
CA ALA A 85 -8.53 12.00 -25.06
C ALA A 85 -9.82 12.52 -25.70
N ASP A 86 -10.99 12.06 -25.24
CA ASP A 86 -12.30 12.34 -25.87
C ASP A 86 -13.33 12.95 -24.91
N GLY A 87 -13.02 13.01 -23.61
CA GLY A 87 -13.88 13.57 -22.57
C GLY A 87 -15.10 12.70 -22.24
N GLU A 88 -15.15 11.46 -22.70
CA GLU A 88 -16.13 10.46 -22.25
C GLU A 88 -15.62 9.75 -20.99
N ASP A 89 -16.32 9.94 -19.87
CA ASP A 89 -15.95 9.35 -18.60
C ASP A 89 -16.36 7.87 -18.53
N ILE A 90 -15.51 7.06 -17.89
CA ILE A 90 -15.82 5.66 -17.61
C ILE A 90 -16.30 5.57 -16.17
N GLU A 91 -17.56 5.24 -15.97
CA GLU A 91 -18.13 5.02 -14.65
C GLU A 91 -18.13 3.54 -14.26
N ILE A 92 -17.71 3.27 -13.03
CA ILE A 92 -17.68 1.95 -12.44
C ILE A 92 -18.47 1.97 -11.14
N GLU A 93 -19.63 1.33 -11.12
CA GLU A 93 -20.45 1.19 -9.92
C GLU A 93 -19.86 0.14 -8.96
N PHE A 94 -19.93 0.43 -7.66
CA PHE A 94 -19.50 -0.49 -6.62
C PHE A 94 -20.68 -1.34 -6.12
N GLY A 95 -20.44 -2.63 -5.92
CA GLY A 95 -21.46 -3.53 -5.35
C GLY A 95 -21.76 -3.23 -3.88
N GLU A 96 -20.82 -2.60 -3.17
CA GLU A 96 -20.95 -2.12 -1.79
C GLU A 96 -20.33 -0.72 -1.69
N PRO A 97 -20.97 0.21 -0.97
CA PRO A 97 -20.43 1.56 -0.82
C PRO A 97 -19.05 1.54 -0.18
N GLY A 98 -18.13 2.30 -0.75
CA GLY A 98 -16.86 2.67 -0.13
C GLY A 98 -17.00 3.89 0.77
N ALA A 99 -15.89 4.36 1.29
CA ALA A 99 -15.84 5.58 2.09
C ALA A 99 -14.62 6.44 1.75
N VAL A 100 -14.73 7.73 2.07
CA VAL A 100 -13.61 8.64 2.23
C VAL A 100 -13.53 9.04 3.69
N LEU A 101 -12.32 9.13 4.21
CA LEU A 101 -12.06 9.37 5.63
C LEU A 101 -11.24 10.64 5.86
N ASP A 102 -11.30 11.21 7.05
CA ASP A 102 -10.29 12.13 7.55
C ASP A 102 -9.07 11.32 8.02
N ARG A 103 -7.99 11.35 7.23
CA ARG A 103 -6.80 10.53 7.49
C ARG A 103 -6.09 10.90 8.78
N LYS A 104 -6.13 12.19 9.17
CA LYS A 104 -5.55 12.65 10.45
C LYS A 104 -6.34 12.05 11.61
N ARG A 105 -7.66 12.25 11.63
CA ARG A 105 -8.51 11.70 12.70
C ARG A 105 -8.47 10.17 12.75
N TYR A 106 -8.42 9.51 11.59
CA TYR A 106 -8.24 8.06 11.49
C TYR A 106 -6.94 7.59 12.19
N GLY A 107 -5.83 8.31 11.98
CA GLY A 107 -4.56 7.96 12.60
C GLY A 107 -4.54 8.27 14.11
N GLU A 108 -5.17 9.38 14.55
CA GLU A 108 -5.32 9.70 15.97
C GLU A 108 -6.10 8.61 16.70
N VAL A 109 -7.27 8.21 16.17
CA VAL A 109 -8.10 7.14 16.77
C VAL A 109 -7.36 5.80 16.81
N LEU A 110 -6.58 5.47 15.79
CA LEU A 110 -5.77 4.25 15.82
C LEU A 110 -4.77 4.24 16.98
N LEU A 111 -4.12 5.37 17.25
CA LEU A 111 -3.16 5.49 18.35
C LEU A 111 -3.89 5.53 19.69
N GLU A 112 -5.01 6.26 19.82
CA GLU A 112 -5.88 6.25 20.99
C GLU A 112 -6.32 4.82 21.35
N GLU A 113 -6.71 4.03 20.36
CA GLU A 113 -7.14 2.64 20.55
C GLU A 113 -5.97 1.72 20.93
N ALA A 114 -4.79 1.88 20.33
CA ALA A 114 -3.60 1.13 20.70
C ALA A 114 -3.19 1.40 22.16
N ASP A 115 -3.22 2.67 22.60
CA ASP A 115 -2.98 3.07 24.00
C ASP A 115 -4.05 2.49 24.93
N ARG A 116 -5.32 2.59 24.55
CA ARG A 116 -6.46 2.05 25.32
C ARG A 116 -6.34 0.55 25.63
N VAL A 117 -5.80 -0.22 24.71
CA VAL A 117 -5.62 -1.67 24.91
C VAL A 117 -4.31 -2.03 25.59
N GLY A 118 -3.45 -1.04 25.92
CA GLY A 118 -2.29 -1.20 26.78
C GLY A 118 -0.93 -1.05 26.10
N SER A 119 -0.87 -0.55 24.85
CA SER A 119 0.42 -0.24 24.21
C SER A 119 1.00 1.04 24.78
N GLU A 120 2.32 1.11 25.00
CA GLU A 120 3.00 2.38 25.21
C GLU A 120 3.23 3.12 23.90
N ILE A 121 3.15 4.46 23.89
CA ILE A 121 3.46 5.29 22.72
C ILE A 121 4.51 6.32 23.08
N HIS A 122 5.66 6.25 22.43
CA HIS A 122 6.74 7.20 22.59
C HIS A 122 6.80 8.14 21.39
N TYR A 123 6.10 9.28 21.52
CA TYR A 123 6.16 10.37 20.54
C TYR A 123 7.51 11.10 20.56
N ASP A 124 7.79 11.92 19.54
CA ASP A 124 9.06 12.64 19.34
C ASP A 124 10.26 11.69 19.37
N THR A 125 10.10 10.45 18.92
CA THR A 125 11.12 9.42 18.95
C THR A 125 11.59 9.08 17.52
N VAL A 126 12.77 9.55 17.17
CA VAL A 126 13.39 9.30 15.87
C VAL A 126 14.36 8.13 16.00
N VAL A 127 13.98 6.98 15.47
CA VAL A 127 14.87 5.82 15.35
C VAL A 127 15.93 6.10 14.30
N GLN A 128 17.19 5.81 14.61
CA GLN A 128 18.35 6.12 13.77
C GLN A 128 19.18 4.90 13.41
N ASP A 129 19.13 3.85 14.25
CA ASP A 129 19.94 2.64 14.06
C ASP A 129 19.26 1.43 14.67
N VAL A 130 19.75 0.23 14.29
CA VAL A 130 19.30 -1.07 14.77
C VAL A 130 20.42 -1.71 15.59
N THR A 131 20.07 -2.39 16.67
CA THR A 131 21.04 -3.21 17.42
C THR A 131 20.89 -4.67 17.01
N GLN A 132 22.04 -5.31 16.74
CA GLN A 132 22.10 -6.73 16.36
C GLN A 132 23.12 -7.47 17.23
N ALA A 133 22.81 -8.72 17.56
CA ALA A 133 23.74 -9.64 18.18
C ALA A 133 24.79 -10.16 17.17
N ASP A 134 25.85 -10.83 17.66
CA ASP A 134 26.93 -11.34 16.82
C ASP A 134 26.46 -12.36 15.76
N ASP A 135 25.31 -13.00 15.97
CA ASP A 135 24.68 -13.93 15.02
C ASP A 135 23.75 -13.27 14.00
N GLY A 136 23.68 -11.94 14.01
CA GLY A 136 22.83 -11.15 13.13
C GLY A 136 21.40 -10.95 13.61
N THR A 137 21.00 -11.54 14.75
CA THR A 137 19.65 -11.34 15.32
C THR A 137 19.45 -9.89 15.72
N VAL A 138 18.38 -9.27 15.25
CA VAL A 138 17.97 -7.92 15.68
C VAL A 138 17.46 -8.00 17.11
N THR A 139 18.02 -7.15 17.99
CA THR A 139 17.76 -7.16 19.44
C THR A 139 17.21 -5.83 19.94
N GLY A 140 16.98 -4.86 19.07
CA GLY A 140 16.43 -3.57 19.46
C GLY A 140 16.76 -2.45 18.47
N VAL A 141 16.54 -1.22 18.93
CA VAL A 141 16.81 -0.01 18.14
C VAL A 141 17.37 1.11 19.01
N THR A 142 18.09 2.04 18.38
CA THR A 142 18.58 3.26 19.02
C THR A 142 18.14 4.50 18.25
N GLY A 143 18.08 5.62 18.96
CA GLY A 143 17.66 6.89 18.36
C GLY A 143 17.67 8.04 19.33
N THR A 144 16.81 9.00 19.07
CA THR A 144 16.62 10.16 19.95
C THR A 144 15.15 10.35 20.29
N ARG A 145 14.84 10.64 21.55
CA ARG A 145 13.51 11.04 21.99
C ARG A 145 13.57 12.45 22.58
N LYS A 146 12.80 13.38 22.03
CA LYS A 146 12.84 14.81 22.40
C LYS A 146 14.25 15.39 22.37
N GLY A 147 15.11 14.89 21.46
CA GLY A 147 16.50 15.29 21.30
C GLY A 147 17.52 14.57 22.20
N GLU A 148 17.07 13.75 23.16
CA GLU A 148 17.96 12.98 24.04
C GLU A 148 18.17 11.56 23.49
N PRO A 149 19.39 11.01 23.55
CA PRO A 149 19.67 9.66 23.09
C PRO A 149 18.90 8.60 23.89
N VAL A 150 18.29 7.64 23.17
CA VAL A 150 17.54 6.52 23.76
C VAL A 150 17.93 5.20 23.12
N SER A 151 17.72 4.11 23.86
CA SER A 151 17.89 2.74 23.39
C SER A 151 16.70 1.90 23.86
N TYR A 152 16.23 1.01 22.99
CA TYR A 152 15.12 0.10 23.25
C TYR A 152 15.56 -1.31 22.89
N ASP A 153 15.58 -2.21 23.86
CA ASP A 153 15.82 -3.64 23.65
C ASP A 153 14.49 -4.35 23.37
N ALA A 154 14.50 -5.34 22.49
CA ALA A 154 13.30 -6.08 22.12
C ALA A 154 13.64 -7.53 21.74
N GLU A 155 12.71 -8.46 22.01
CA GLU A 155 12.76 -9.80 21.44
C GLU A 155 12.47 -9.76 19.93
N VAL A 156 11.52 -8.91 19.50
CA VAL A 156 11.20 -8.68 18.08
C VAL A 156 11.00 -7.19 17.81
N VAL A 157 11.64 -6.71 16.74
CA VAL A 157 11.40 -5.38 16.18
C VAL A 157 10.45 -5.50 14.98
N ILE A 158 9.32 -4.76 15.03
CA ILE A 158 8.37 -4.64 13.91
C ILE A 158 8.61 -3.30 13.22
N ASP A 159 9.11 -3.36 11.99
CA ASP A 159 9.29 -2.21 11.12
C ASP A 159 7.98 -1.81 10.44
N ALA A 160 7.32 -0.81 11.00
CA ALA A 160 6.13 -0.13 10.48
C ALA A 160 6.44 1.31 10.05
N ALA A 161 7.71 1.62 9.74
CA ALA A 161 8.17 2.99 9.44
C ALA A 161 7.72 3.51 8.07
N GLY A 162 7.02 2.70 7.29
CA GLY A 162 6.48 3.08 5.98
C GLY A 162 7.48 2.87 4.84
N ALA A 163 7.19 3.44 3.68
CA ALA A 163 8.01 3.29 2.50
C ALA A 163 9.43 3.84 2.74
N LEU A 164 10.44 3.13 2.22
CA LEU A 164 11.85 3.52 2.34
C LEU A 164 12.31 3.62 3.82
N SER A 165 12.04 2.56 4.59
CA SER A 165 12.37 2.49 6.01
C SER A 165 13.88 2.61 6.25
N ILE A 166 14.27 3.50 7.17
CA ILE A 166 15.67 3.65 7.61
C ILE A 166 16.19 2.37 8.29
N LEU A 167 15.32 1.59 8.93
CA LEU A 167 15.74 0.35 9.58
C LEU A 167 16.34 -0.63 8.58
N GLN A 168 15.77 -0.68 7.36
CA GLN A 168 16.26 -1.58 6.30
C GLN A 168 17.63 -1.17 5.74
N GLU A 169 17.97 0.12 5.83
CA GLU A 169 19.30 0.61 5.47
C GLU A 169 20.35 0.33 6.55
N LYS A 170 19.90 0.16 7.81
CA LYS A 170 20.77 -0.01 9.00
C LYS A 170 20.93 -1.45 9.42
N THR A 171 20.02 -2.33 9.04
CA THR A 171 20.08 -3.76 9.39
C THR A 171 21.00 -4.50 8.43
N ASP A 172 21.91 -5.29 8.99
CA ASP A 172 22.65 -6.29 8.23
C ASP A 172 21.77 -7.53 8.06
N PHE A 173 21.38 -7.81 6.82
CA PHE A 173 20.54 -8.94 6.45
C PHE A 173 21.34 -10.14 5.92
N ASP A 174 22.66 -10.11 6.02
CA ASP A 174 23.51 -11.22 5.58
C ASP A 174 23.12 -12.52 6.31
N GLY A 175 22.94 -13.58 5.52
CA GLY A 175 22.50 -14.88 6.06
C GLY A 175 20.98 -15.04 6.20
N SER A 176 20.17 -14.02 5.89
CA SER A 176 18.71 -14.11 5.81
C SER A 176 18.22 -14.03 4.36
N TYR A 177 16.92 -14.33 4.15
CA TYR A 177 16.24 -14.15 2.87
C TYR A 177 15.47 -12.84 2.77
N PHE A 178 15.64 -11.91 3.68
CA PHE A 178 14.99 -10.62 3.62
C PHE A 178 15.20 -9.95 2.25
N ASP A 179 14.12 -9.42 1.65
CA ASP A 179 14.19 -8.82 0.31
C ASP A 179 14.84 -7.43 0.35
N THR A 180 16.12 -7.37 0.03
CA THR A 180 16.90 -6.12 -0.10
C THR A 180 16.87 -5.52 -1.50
N ASN A 181 16.14 -6.13 -2.47
CA ASN A 181 16.04 -5.61 -3.83
C ASN A 181 15.06 -4.44 -3.92
N VAL A 182 15.47 -3.31 -3.37
CA VAL A 182 14.68 -2.07 -3.32
C VAL A 182 15.28 -1.03 -4.26
N ARG A 183 14.46 -0.52 -5.19
CA ARG A 183 14.85 0.51 -6.17
C ARG A 183 13.79 1.60 -6.25
N TYR A 184 14.15 2.82 -6.56
CA TYR A 184 13.21 3.94 -6.71
C TYR A 184 12.12 3.69 -7.76
N SER A 185 12.43 2.95 -8.84
CA SER A 185 11.44 2.54 -9.86
C SER A 185 10.31 1.63 -9.34
N GLN A 186 10.42 1.16 -8.09
CA GLN A 186 9.41 0.34 -7.43
C GLN A 186 8.48 1.18 -6.53
N PHE A 187 8.63 2.51 -6.56
CA PHE A 187 7.87 3.45 -5.74
C PHE A 187 7.25 4.54 -6.59
N CYS A 188 6.25 5.17 -6.03
CA CYS A 188 5.56 6.34 -6.56
C CYS A 188 5.73 7.48 -5.55
N SER A 189 5.98 8.68 -6.06
CA SER A 189 5.81 9.91 -5.29
C SER A 189 4.37 10.37 -5.42
N ALA A 190 3.78 10.80 -4.31
CA ALA A 190 2.43 11.35 -4.27
C ALA A 190 2.40 12.67 -3.49
N TYR A 191 1.56 13.59 -3.96
CA TYR A 191 1.29 14.85 -3.29
C TYR A 191 -0.22 15.10 -3.30
N ARG A 192 -0.77 15.57 -2.20
CA ARG A 192 -2.18 15.88 -2.08
C ARG A 192 -2.44 17.18 -1.34
N GLU A 193 -3.55 17.82 -1.65
CA GLU A 193 -4.13 18.93 -0.90
C GLU A 193 -5.55 18.56 -0.49
N VAL A 194 -5.93 18.87 0.74
CA VAL A 194 -7.34 18.91 1.15
C VAL A 194 -7.81 20.33 0.93
N ILE A 195 -8.83 20.50 0.11
CA ILE A 195 -9.38 21.80 -0.27
C ILE A 195 -10.84 21.92 0.17
N ASP A 196 -11.22 23.12 0.61
CA ASP A 196 -12.63 23.51 0.70
C ASP A 196 -13.04 24.26 -0.59
N VAL A 197 -14.25 24.00 -1.07
CA VAL A 197 -14.87 24.67 -2.20
C VAL A 197 -16.14 25.39 -1.76
N GLU A 198 -16.46 26.56 -2.37
CA GLU A 198 -17.63 27.35 -1.99
C GLU A 198 -18.96 26.68 -2.33
N GLU A 199 -19.02 25.97 -3.46
CA GLU A 199 -20.21 25.27 -3.93
C GLU A 199 -20.07 23.76 -3.77
N PRO A 200 -21.13 23.04 -3.32
CA PRO A 200 -21.11 21.58 -3.19
C PRO A 200 -20.89 20.89 -4.55
N VAL A 201 -19.98 19.92 -4.61
CA VAL A 201 -19.81 19.10 -5.81
C VAL A 201 -21.00 18.15 -6.00
N GLU A 202 -21.43 17.95 -7.26
CA GLU A 202 -22.56 17.06 -7.58
C GLU A 202 -22.18 15.58 -7.47
N TRP A 203 -20.90 15.24 -7.63
CA TRP A 203 -20.35 13.87 -7.61
C TRP A 203 -19.89 13.41 -6.22
N ARG A 204 -20.53 13.89 -5.15
CA ARG A 204 -20.17 13.51 -3.78
C ARG A 204 -20.22 12.00 -3.48
N ASP A 205 -20.89 11.21 -4.33
CA ASP A 205 -21.00 9.76 -4.27
C ASP A 205 -19.93 9.01 -5.08
N ALA A 206 -19.00 9.76 -5.70
CA ALA A 206 -17.97 9.24 -6.57
C ALA A 206 -16.56 9.56 -6.09
N ILE A 207 -15.61 8.67 -6.36
CA ILE A 207 -14.18 8.98 -6.39
C ILE A 207 -13.77 9.16 -7.85
N VAL A 208 -13.08 10.26 -8.15
CA VAL A 208 -12.71 10.64 -9.52
C VAL A 208 -11.22 10.44 -9.73
N PHE A 209 -10.86 9.83 -10.85
CA PHE A 209 -9.48 9.61 -11.29
C PHE A 209 -9.28 10.21 -12.69
N LYS A 210 -8.11 10.82 -12.91
CA LYS A 210 -7.70 11.29 -14.22
C LYS A 210 -6.27 10.86 -14.49
N PRO A 211 -6.03 10.00 -15.49
CA PRO A 211 -4.68 9.59 -15.88
C PRO A 211 -3.81 10.79 -16.25
N THR A 212 -2.53 10.76 -15.87
CA THR A 212 -1.52 11.74 -16.28
C THR A 212 -0.61 11.16 -17.35
N LYS A 213 0.14 12.01 -18.05
CA LYS A 213 1.07 11.59 -19.12
C LYS A 213 2.25 10.76 -18.59
N GLU A 214 2.57 10.93 -17.31
CA GLU A 214 3.73 10.34 -16.64
C GLU A 214 3.42 8.98 -15.96
N LEU A 215 2.45 8.21 -16.48
CA LEU A 215 2.01 6.93 -15.90
C LEU A 215 1.62 7.04 -14.41
N GLY A 216 0.83 8.05 -14.13
CA GLY A 216 0.22 8.28 -12.83
C GLY A 216 -1.23 8.69 -13.00
N TYR A 217 -1.80 9.23 -11.95
CA TYR A 217 -3.14 9.80 -12.01
C TYR A 217 -3.33 10.91 -10.99
N LEU A 218 -4.20 11.84 -11.36
CA LEU A 218 -4.85 12.78 -10.45
C LEU A 218 -6.05 12.09 -9.82
N TRP A 219 -6.34 12.42 -8.57
CA TRP A 219 -7.55 11.98 -7.88
C TRP A 219 -8.28 13.15 -7.24
N TYR A 220 -9.61 13.01 -7.13
CA TYR A 220 -10.47 13.92 -6.39
C TYR A 220 -11.45 13.07 -5.59
N PHE A 221 -11.29 13.06 -4.26
CA PHE A 221 -12.07 12.22 -3.36
C PHE A 221 -12.83 13.09 -2.36
N PRO A 222 -14.16 13.12 -2.39
CA PRO A 222 -14.97 13.99 -1.56
C PRO A 222 -15.06 13.46 -0.13
N ARG A 223 -14.42 14.16 0.81
CA ARG A 223 -14.61 13.93 2.25
C ARG A 223 -16.02 14.35 2.68
N THR A 224 -16.49 15.47 2.08
CA THR A 224 -17.86 15.95 2.19
C THR A 224 -18.29 16.50 0.81
N ALA A 225 -19.44 17.15 0.73
CA ALA A 225 -19.84 17.82 -0.52
C ALA A 225 -18.98 19.05 -0.85
N THR A 226 -18.27 19.62 0.13
CA THR A 226 -17.46 20.83 -0.01
C THR A 226 -16.02 20.67 0.41
N GLU A 227 -15.62 19.52 0.97
CA GLU A 227 -14.24 19.23 1.32
C GLU A 227 -13.73 18.06 0.47
N ILE A 228 -12.71 18.32 -0.33
CA ILE A 228 -12.18 17.38 -1.32
C ILE A 228 -10.71 17.11 -1.06
N ASN A 229 -10.32 15.85 -0.99
CA ASN A 229 -8.93 15.43 -1.08
C ASN A 229 -8.56 15.35 -2.57
N ALA A 230 -7.79 16.31 -3.04
CA ALA A 230 -7.26 16.37 -4.40
C ALA A 230 -5.76 16.07 -4.40
N GLY A 231 -5.31 15.20 -5.28
CA GLY A 231 -3.89 14.88 -5.33
C GLY A 231 -3.46 14.24 -6.62
N LEU A 232 -2.18 13.99 -6.71
CA LEU A 232 -1.59 13.25 -7.83
C LEU A 232 -0.41 12.39 -7.36
N GLY A 233 -0.15 11.34 -8.13
CA GLY A 233 1.02 10.50 -7.93
C GLY A 233 1.54 9.97 -9.26
N PHE A 234 2.86 9.84 -9.36
CA PHE A 234 3.53 9.21 -10.48
C PHE A 234 4.83 8.52 -10.02
N GLN A 235 5.43 7.72 -10.90
CA GLN A 235 6.64 6.96 -10.60
C GLN A 235 7.77 7.88 -10.12
N MET A 236 8.58 7.43 -9.16
CA MET A 236 9.67 8.23 -8.55
C MET A 236 10.84 8.52 -9.50
N ASP A 237 10.84 8.00 -10.70
CA ASP A 237 11.79 8.35 -11.74
C ASP A 237 11.48 9.68 -12.45
N GLN A 238 10.30 10.27 -12.17
CA GLN A 238 9.87 11.55 -12.69
C GLN A 238 10.24 12.71 -11.75
N PRO A 239 10.42 13.95 -12.27
CA PRO A 239 10.73 15.10 -11.44
C PRO A 239 9.64 15.46 -10.44
N GLU A 240 9.84 15.17 -9.18
CA GLU A 240 8.85 15.36 -8.09
C GLU A 240 8.37 16.82 -7.94
N MET A 241 9.23 17.78 -8.27
CA MET A 241 8.91 19.21 -8.19
C MET A 241 7.80 19.64 -9.17
N GLN A 242 7.45 18.80 -10.14
CA GLN A 242 6.34 19.06 -11.08
C GLN A 242 4.99 18.78 -10.46
N MET A 243 4.88 17.95 -9.44
CA MET A 243 3.60 17.56 -8.83
C MET A 243 2.79 18.75 -8.32
N ILE A 244 3.43 19.69 -7.62
CA ILE A 244 2.73 20.83 -7.01
C ILE A 244 2.11 21.75 -8.07
N PRO A 245 2.85 22.27 -9.07
CA PRO A 245 2.25 23.12 -10.09
C PRO A 245 1.23 22.39 -10.97
N GLU A 246 1.43 21.11 -11.23
CA GLU A 246 0.49 20.29 -12.01
C GLU A 246 -0.84 20.11 -11.28
N LEU A 247 -0.81 19.74 -9.99
CA LEU A 247 -2.02 19.63 -9.17
C LEU A 247 -2.76 20.96 -9.09
N LYS A 248 -2.05 22.09 -8.87
CA LYS A 248 -2.66 23.42 -8.84
C LYS A 248 -3.34 23.76 -10.15
N THR A 249 -2.66 23.56 -11.27
CA THR A 249 -3.22 23.78 -12.59
C THR A 249 -4.45 22.90 -12.83
N ALA A 250 -4.43 21.66 -12.39
CA ALA A 250 -5.55 20.75 -12.53
C ALA A 250 -6.76 21.18 -11.69
N ILE A 251 -6.54 21.64 -10.45
CA ILE A 251 -7.61 22.18 -9.58
C ILE A 251 -8.20 23.48 -10.19
N GLU A 252 -7.34 24.43 -10.60
CA GLU A 252 -7.77 25.71 -11.18
C GLU A 252 -8.56 25.54 -12.49
N ASN A 253 -8.29 24.50 -13.26
CA ASN A 253 -8.99 24.21 -14.51
C ASN A 253 -10.28 23.38 -14.33
N ARG A 254 -10.65 22.99 -13.10
CA ARG A 254 -11.88 22.27 -12.82
C ARG A 254 -13.03 23.23 -12.49
N PRO A 255 -14.02 23.36 -13.37
CA PRO A 255 -15.11 24.34 -13.17
C PRO A 255 -16.06 23.99 -12.01
N ASP A 256 -16.06 22.73 -11.57
CA ASP A 256 -16.84 22.21 -10.46
C ASP A 256 -16.15 22.38 -9.08
N LEU A 257 -14.90 22.86 -9.04
CA LEU A 257 -14.21 23.24 -7.82
C LEU A 257 -14.19 24.78 -7.70
N VAL A 258 -15.30 25.35 -7.22
CA VAL A 258 -15.48 26.81 -7.14
C VAL A 258 -14.69 27.39 -5.97
N GLU A 259 -13.85 28.41 -6.24
CA GLU A 259 -13.04 29.16 -5.27
C GLU A 259 -12.29 28.25 -4.25
N PRO A 260 -11.46 27.29 -4.73
CA PRO A 260 -10.82 26.31 -3.86
C PRO A 260 -9.83 26.96 -2.90
N THR A 261 -9.92 26.60 -1.62
CA THR A 261 -8.99 27.04 -0.57
C THR A 261 -8.30 25.83 0.08
N VAL A 262 -6.97 25.88 0.18
CA VAL A 262 -6.19 24.78 0.73
C VAL A 262 -6.23 24.78 2.26
N LYS A 263 -6.69 23.69 2.87
CA LYS A 263 -6.70 23.44 4.31
C LYS A 263 -5.47 22.71 4.79
N ASP A 264 -5.01 21.72 4.00
CA ASP A 264 -3.93 20.82 4.38
C ASP A 264 -3.21 20.29 3.12
N LYS A 265 -1.92 20.00 3.26
CA LYS A 265 -1.09 19.48 2.16
C LYS A 265 0.00 18.56 2.69
N LEU A 266 0.18 17.43 2.03
CA LEU A 266 1.22 16.45 2.35
C LEU A 266 1.71 15.72 1.09
N GLY A 267 2.97 15.30 1.14
CA GLY A 267 3.55 14.39 0.16
C GLY A 267 4.16 13.17 0.84
N ALA A 268 4.21 12.05 0.11
CA ALA A 268 4.86 10.83 0.55
C ALA A 268 5.29 9.96 -0.63
N ALA A 269 6.24 9.07 -0.38
CA ALA A 269 6.48 7.91 -1.22
C ALA A 269 5.55 6.76 -0.80
N LEU A 270 5.16 5.94 -1.77
CA LEU A 270 4.45 4.69 -1.53
C LEU A 270 4.95 3.60 -2.49
N PRO A 271 4.98 2.33 -2.05
CA PRO A 271 5.41 1.24 -2.91
C PRO A 271 4.36 0.97 -4.01
N THR A 272 4.83 0.83 -5.25
CA THR A 272 4.05 0.42 -6.42
C THR A 272 4.62 -0.88 -6.97
N ARG A 273 4.91 -1.83 -6.09
CA ARG A 273 5.56 -3.10 -6.37
C ARG A 273 4.77 -4.27 -5.79
N ARG A 274 5.09 -5.49 -6.22
CA ARG A 274 4.66 -6.67 -5.46
C ARG A 274 5.23 -6.64 -4.03
N PRO A 275 4.63 -7.36 -3.06
CA PRO A 275 5.20 -7.50 -1.73
C PRO A 275 6.67 -7.94 -1.77
N TYR A 276 7.43 -7.60 -0.76
CA TYR A 276 8.80 -8.11 -0.57
C TYR A 276 8.79 -9.63 -0.60
N ASP A 277 9.76 -10.23 -1.26
CA ASP A 277 9.83 -11.68 -1.41
C ASP A 277 9.93 -12.40 -0.05
N SER A 278 10.63 -11.81 0.91
CA SER A 278 10.59 -12.10 2.33
C SER A 278 10.66 -10.80 3.10
N ALA A 279 9.84 -10.66 4.13
CA ALA A 279 9.77 -9.49 5.00
C ALA A 279 10.20 -9.82 6.45
N VAL A 280 10.95 -10.92 6.65
CA VAL A 280 11.45 -11.34 7.96
C VAL A 280 12.95 -11.60 7.93
N ALA A 281 13.59 -11.34 9.06
CA ALA A 281 14.94 -11.76 9.43
C ALA A 281 14.95 -12.13 10.92
N PRO A 282 16.02 -12.73 11.49
CA PRO A 282 16.04 -13.04 12.91
C PRO A 282 15.77 -11.80 13.78
N GLY A 283 14.74 -11.87 14.64
CA GLY A 283 14.30 -10.77 15.50
C GLY A 283 13.67 -9.57 14.78
N TYR A 284 13.40 -9.65 13.46
CA TYR A 284 12.93 -8.51 12.66
C TYR A 284 11.80 -8.89 11.69
N MET A 285 10.77 -8.03 11.62
CA MET A 285 9.63 -8.18 10.71
C MET A 285 9.21 -6.82 10.12
N ALA A 286 9.16 -6.71 8.79
CA ALA A 286 8.60 -5.53 8.13
C ALA A 286 7.11 -5.71 7.81
N VAL A 287 6.32 -4.65 7.99
CA VAL A 287 4.86 -4.65 7.78
C VAL A 287 4.38 -3.42 7.01
N GLY A 288 3.21 -3.51 6.40
CA GLY A 288 2.63 -2.40 5.66
C GLY A 288 3.51 -1.95 4.49
N ASP A 289 3.64 -0.64 4.33
CA ASP A 289 4.43 -0.05 3.23
C ASP A 289 5.91 -0.41 3.30
N ALA A 290 6.45 -0.65 4.52
CA ALA A 290 7.84 -1.10 4.71
C ALA A 290 8.11 -2.48 4.09
N ALA A 291 7.07 -3.28 3.84
CA ALA A 291 7.16 -4.58 3.16
C ALA A 291 6.46 -4.62 1.79
N GLY A 292 6.10 -3.45 1.24
CA GLY A 292 5.41 -3.37 -0.05
C GLY A 292 3.96 -3.86 -0.02
N HIS A 293 3.27 -3.78 1.11
CA HIS A 293 1.89 -4.28 1.27
C HIS A 293 0.83 -3.27 0.81
N VAL A 294 1.12 -2.60 -0.27
CA VAL A 294 0.23 -1.64 -0.96
C VAL A 294 -0.22 -2.26 -2.28
N ASN A 295 -1.48 -2.09 -2.64
CA ASN A 295 -1.94 -2.50 -3.96
C ASN A 295 -1.19 -1.69 -5.03
N PRO A 296 -0.37 -2.32 -5.87
CA PRO A 296 0.56 -1.61 -6.75
C PRO A 296 -0.12 -0.81 -7.86
N THR A 297 -1.40 -1.07 -8.15
CA THR A 297 -2.17 -0.37 -9.19
C THR A 297 -2.99 0.78 -8.63
N THR A 298 -3.57 0.60 -7.43
CA THR A 298 -4.51 1.58 -6.87
C THR A 298 -3.93 2.41 -5.73
N GLY A 299 -2.71 2.10 -5.25
CA GLY A 299 -2.11 2.77 -4.07
C GLY A 299 -2.83 2.47 -2.74
N GLY A 300 -3.82 1.57 -2.72
CA GLY A 300 -4.57 1.23 -1.52
C GLY A 300 -3.77 0.36 -0.55
N GLY A 301 -3.31 0.93 0.58
CA GLY A 301 -2.45 0.26 1.56
C GLY A 301 -3.13 -0.06 2.90
N ILE A 302 -4.13 0.73 3.31
CA ILE A 302 -4.73 0.66 4.68
C ILE A 302 -5.12 -0.76 5.11
N PRO A 303 -5.92 -1.55 4.36
CA PRO A 303 -6.29 -2.91 4.79
C PRO A 303 -5.12 -3.90 4.75
N GLY A 304 -4.19 -3.73 3.80
CA GLY A 304 -2.97 -4.55 3.71
C GLY A 304 -2.06 -4.32 4.91
N ALA A 305 -1.87 -3.06 5.30
CA ALA A 305 -1.09 -2.67 6.47
C ALA A 305 -1.67 -3.24 7.77
N ALA A 306 -2.98 -3.12 7.99
CA ALA A 306 -3.63 -3.65 9.18
C ALA A 306 -3.52 -5.18 9.28
N LYS A 307 -3.80 -5.89 8.18
CA LYS A 307 -3.74 -7.38 8.14
C LYS A 307 -2.32 -7.90 8.32
N SER A 308 -1.37 -7.34 7.58
CA SER A 308 0.02 -7.79 7.67
C SER A 308 0.60 -7.55 9.07
N ALA A 309 0.29 -6.41 9.69
CA ALA A 309 0.67 -6.11 11.06
C ALA A 309 0.11 -7.14 12.06
N TYR A 310 -1.18 -7.45 11.94
CA TYR A 310 -1.83 -8.47 12.76
C TYR A 310 -1.14 -9.85 12.62
N TRP A 311 -0.93 -10.32 11.39
CA TRP A 311 -0.29 -11.63 11.16
C TRP A 311 1.15 -11.65 11.66
N ALA A 312 1.93 -10.60 11.37
CA ALA A 312 3.30 -10.47 11.85
C ALA A 312 3.35 -10.55 13.38
N THR A 313 2.50 -9.76 14.05
CA THR A 313 2.48 -9.75 15.53
C THR A 313 2.01 -11.07 16.12
N LYS A 314 0.97 -11.70 15.57
CA LYS A 314 0.54 -13.05 16.03
C LYS A 314 1.67 -14.06 15.90
N ARG A 315 2.49 -13.95 14.83
CA ARG A 315 3.65 -14.83 14.66
C ARG A 315 4.76 -14.49 15.62
N ALA A 316 5.06 -13.20 15.84
CA ALA A 316 6.04 -12.75 16.83
C ALA A 316 5.70 -13.25 18.24
N ILE A 317 4.43 -13.13 18.67
CA ILE A 317 3.95 -13.63 19.97
C ILE A 317 4.26 -15.13 20.13
N SER A 318 3.94 -15.94 19.10
CA SER A 318 4.25 -17.37 19.13
C SER A 318 5.76 -17.65 19.22
N ALA A 319 6.56 -16.94 18.42
CA ALA A 319 8.01 -17.06 18.39
C ALA A 319 8.66 -16.70 19.74
N ILE A 320 8.23 -15.59 20.36
CA ILE A 320 8.67 -15.16 21.69
C ILE A 320 8.31 -16.21 22.75
N SER A 321 7.07 -16.71 22.73
CA SER A 321 6.62 -17.76 23.65
C SER A 321 7.43 -19.06 23.53
N ASP A 322 7.87 -19.40 22.33
CA ASP A 322 8.70 -20.57 22.05
C ASP A 322 10.20 -20.34 22.35
N GLY A 323 10.59 -19.08 22.61
CA GLY A 323 11.98 -18.64 22.81
C GLY A 323 12.84 -18.76 21.54
N ASP A 324 12.24 -18.67 20.37
CA ASP A 324 12.89 -18.76 19.05
C ASP A 324 12.38 -17.68 18.13
N VAL A 325 13.18 -16.63 17.92
CA VAL A 325 12.89 -15.52 17.00
C VAL A 325 13.72 -15.58 15.73
N SER A 326 14.20 -16.77 15.35
CA SER A 326 14.89 -17.00 14.09
C SER A 326 14.01 -16.69 12.87
N GLU A 327 14.65 -16.48 11.72
CA GLU A 327 13.93 -16.31 10.45
C GLU A 327 12.95 -17.47 10.20
N SER A 328 13.36 -18.71 10.52
CA SER A 328 12.49 -19.88 10.36
C SER A 328 11.27 -19.83 11.27
N ALA A 329 11.44 -19.38 12.51
CA ALA A 329 10.33 -19.21 13.44
C ALA A 329 9.35 -18.13 13.00
N LEU A 330 9.81 -17.08 12.34
CA LEU A 330 8.97 -15.96 11.84
C LEU A 330 8.41 -16.20 10.44
N TRP A 331 8.85 -17.22 9.71
CA TRP A 331 8.60 -17.45 8.28
C TRP A 331 7.13 -17.57 7.87
N GLU A 332 6.28 -18.12 8.72
CA GLU A 332 4.86 -18.34 8.44
C GLU A 332 4.13 -17.01 8.10
N TYR A 333 4.59 -15.89 8.66
CA TYR A 333 4.09 -14.56 8.28
C TYR A 333 4.24 -14.28 6.79
N ASN A 334 5.42 -14.57 6.20
CA ASN A 334 5.61 -14.42 4.75
C ASN A 334 4.58 -15.25 3.98
N ARG A 335 4.35 -16.50 4.40
CA ARG A 335 3.40 -17.40 3.75
C ARG A 335 1.97 -16.88 3.83
N GLU A 336 1.54 -16.38 4.98
CA GLU A 336 0.21 -15.78 5.16
C GLU A 336 0.00 -14.59 4.24
N VAL A 337 0.95 -13.67 4.16
CA VAL A 337 0.91 -12.53 3.23
C VAL A 337 0.84 -13.01 1.78
N MET A 338 1.78 -13.87 1.37
CA MET A 338 1.94 -14.28 -0.02
C MET A 338 0.77 -15.08 -0.56
N THR A 339 0.19 -15.97 0.26
CA THR A 339 -0.96 -16.79 -0.15
C THR A 339 -2.30 -16.06 -0.01
N SER A 340 -2.33 -14.95 0.72
CA SER A 340 -3.51 -14.10 0.86
C SER A 340 -3.54 -13.02 -0.24
N PHE A 341 -3.21 -11.78 0.08
CA PHE A 341 -3.26 -10.67 -0.86
C PHE A 341 -2.00 -10.56 -1.75
N GLY A 342 -0.86 -11.11 -1.31
CA GLY A 342 0.42 -11.02 -2.02
C GLY A 342 0.36 -11.61 -3.42
N LYS A 343 -0.27 -12.78 -3.60
CA LYS A 343 -0.49 -13.40 -4.91
C LYS A 343 -1.26 -12.49 -5.88
N HIS A 344 -2.22 -11.74 -5.35
CA HIS A 344 -2.99 -10.79 -6.14
C HIS A 344 -2.15 -9.56 -6.49
N PHE A 345 -1.43 -8.99 -5.53
CA PHE A 345 -0.56 -7.83 -5.77
C PHE A 345 0.55 -8.16 -6.77
N ALA A 346 1.17 -9.33 -6.66
CA ALA A 346 2.16 -9.78 -7.63
C ALA A 346 1.58 -9.93 -9.04
N ALA A 347 0.38 -10.49 -9.15
CA ALA A 347 -0.29 -10.67 -10.43
C ALA A 347 -0.68 -9.35 -11.11
N ILE A 348 -1.21 -8.37 -10.34
CA ILE A 348 -1.60 -7.07 -10.89
C ILE A 348 -0.39 -6.17 -11.18
N ASP A 349 0.74 -6.36 -10.52
CA ASP A 349 1.97 -5.63 -10.81
C ASP A 349 2.52 -5.93 -12.22
N LEU A 350 2.20 -7.09 -12.79
CA LEU A 350 2.54 -7.38 -14.20
C LEU A 350 1.86 -6.44 -15.19
N TYR A 351 0.66 -5.95 -14.86
CA TYR A 351 -0.01 -4.95 -15.68
C TYR A 351 0.63 -3.57 -15.55
N ASN A 352 1.19 -3.24 -14.37
CA ASN A 352 2.00 -2.03 -14.22
C ASN A 352 3.27 -2.12 -15.08
N ILE A 353 3.97 -3.27 -15.07
CA ILE A 353 5.16 -3.50 -15.90
C ILE A 353 4.80 -3.37 -17.38
N TRP A 354 3.73 -4.02 -17.82
CA TRP A 354 3.24 -3.89 -19.19
C TRP A 354 2.86 -2.45 -19.55
N GLY A 355 2.20 -1.72 -18.64
CA GLY A 355 1.80 -0.33 -18.86
C GLY A 355 2.97 0.63 -19.08
N THR A 356 4.19 0.30 -18.63
CA THR A 356 5.38 1.15 -18.87
C THR A 356 5.83 1.17 -20.33
N THR A 357 5.37 0.23 -21.15
CA THR A 357 5.72 0.12 -22.58
C THR A 357 4.69 0.73 -23.51
N SER A 358 3.54 1.17 -22.99
CA SER A 358 2.44 1.77 -23.74
C SER A 358 2.28 3.24 -23.38
N SER A 359 1.83 4.07 -24.32
CA SER A 359 1.46 5.44 -24.01
C SER A 359 0.15 5.48 -23.21
N VAL A 360 -0.03 6.52 -22.39
CA VAL A 360 -1.27 6.73 -21.64
C VAL A 360 -2.48 6.84 -22.58
N GLN A 361 -2.28 7.42 -23.76
CA GLN A 361 -3.35 7.52 -24.78
C GLN A 361 -3.77 6.12 -25.27
N GLU A 362 -2.83 5.24 -25.63
CA GLU A 362 -3.11 3.86 -26.04
C GLU A 362 -3.81 3.07 -24.92
N LEU A 363 -3.33 3.20 -23.67
CA LEU A 363 -3.96 2.57 -22.51
C LEU A 363 -5.39 3.08 -22.31
N THR A 364 -5.63 4.38 -22.45
CA THR A 364 -6.96 5.00 -22.28
C THR A 364 -7.92 4.57 -23.38
N GLU A 365 -7.49 4.58 -24.64
CA GLU A 365 -8.28 4.11 -25.77
C GLU A 365 -8.65 2.62 -25.64
N MET A 366 -7.73 1.81 -25.15
CA MET A 366 -7.97 0.39 -24.93
C MET A 366 -8.92 0.15 -23.74
N VAL A 367 -8.78 0.91 -22.65
CA VAL A 367 -9.67 0.84 -21.49
C VAL A 367 -11.07 1.31 -21.83
N SER A 368 -11.23 2.40 -22.62
CA SER A 368 -12.54 2.91 -23.08
C SER A 368 -13.29 1.89 -23.93
N SER A 369 -12.58 1.01 -24.63
CA SER A 369 -13.19 -0.06 -25.45
C SER A 369 -13.75 -1.22 -24.60
N VAL A 370 -13.43 -1.29 -23.29
CA VAL A 370 -13.89 -2.34 -22.36
C VAL A 370 -15.04 -1.80 -21.51
N PRO A 371 -16.23 -2.42 -21.50
CA PRO A 371 -17.32 -1.97 -20.62
C PRO A 371 -16.90 -1.91 -19.16
N GLY A 372 -17.24 -0.79 -18.47
CA GLY A 372 -16.74 -0.43 -17.14
C GLY A 372 -16.85 -1.52 -16.07
N GLN A 373 -17.91 -2.36 -16.12
CA GLN A 373 -18.10 -3.47 -15.18
C GLN A 373 -17.05 -4.59 -15.32
N HIS A 374 -16.59 -4.86 -16.54
CA HIS A 374 -15.52 -5.84 -16.79
C HIS A 374 -14.14 -5.30 -16.43
N LEU A 375 -13.96 -3.98 -16.55
CA LEU A 375 -12.76 -3.29 -16.07
C LEU A 375 -12.70 -3.32 -14.53
N ALA A 376 -13.83 -3.07 -13.85
CA ALA A 376 -13.92 -3.19 -12.40
C ALA A 376 -13.56 -4.59 -11.90
N ASP A 377 -14.08 -5.64 -12.55
CA ASP A 377 -13.79 -7.03 -12.20
C ASP A 377 -12.30 -7.37 -12.45
N ALA A 378 -11.70 -6.82 -13.50
CA ALA A 378 -10.28 -7.00 -13.79
C ALA A 378 -9.40 -6.29 -12.75
N LEU A 379 -9.71 -5.05 -12.40
CA LEU A 379 -8.97 -4.25 -11.40
C LEU A 379 -9.22 -4.72 -9.97
N ALA A 380 -10.42 -5.23 -9.67
CA ALA A 380 -10.74 -5.78 -8.35
C ALA A 380 -10.15 -7.18 -8.10
N GLY A 381 -9.60 -7.82 -9.14
CA GLY A 381 -9.03 -9.17 -9.02
C GLY A 381 -10.05 -10.29 -8.77
N THR A 382 -11.35 -9.98 -8.83
CA THR A 382 -12.42 -10.97 -8.65
C THR A 382 -12.75 -11.74 -9.93
N GLY A 383 -11.93 -11.58 -10.96
CA GLY A 383 -12.14 -12.02 -12.34
C GLY A 383 -12.44 -13.50 -12.57
N THR A 384 -13.66 -13.90 -12.21
CA THR A 384 -14.34 -15.10 -12.73
C THR A 384 -15.27 -14.77 -13.90
N ALA A 385 -15.49 -13.50 -14.24
CA ALA A 385 -16.37 -13.09 -15.32
C ALA A 385 -15.77 -13.42 -16.68
N SER A 386 -16.26 -14.49 -17.29
CA SER A 386 -16.02 -14.75 -18.71
C SER A 386 -16.79 -13.70 -19.53
N MET A 387 -16.09 -12.88 -20.28
CA MET A 387 -16.71 -11.95 -21.23
C MET A 387 -17.66 -12.70 -22.17
N PRO A 388 -18.92 -12.28 -22.32
CA PRO A 388 -19.85 -12.86 -23.30
C PRO A 388 -19.28 -12.80 -24.72
N LEU A 389 -19.55 -13.79 -25.54
CA LEU A 389 -18.98 -13.90 -26.90
C LEU A 389 -19.33 -12.68 -27.79
N SER A 390 -20.55 -12.13 -27.60
CA SER A 390 -21.02 -10.92 -28.31
C SER A 390 -20.21 -9.65 -27.93
N LEU A 391 -19.76 -9.57 -26.68
CA LEU A 391 -18.96 -8.47 -26.17
C LEU A 391 -17.51 -8.61 -26.66
N LYS A 392 -16.96 -9.83 -26.67
CA LYS A 392 -15.65 -10.13 -27.28
C LYS A 392 -15.60 -9.73 -28.74
N LEU A 393 -16.69 -9.97 -29.50
CA LEU A 393 -16.79 -9.60 -30.92
C LEU A 393 -16.88 -8.08 -31.10
N ARG A 394 -17.59 -7.36 -30.22
CA ARG A 394 -17.71 -5.91 -30.29
C ARG A 394 -16.38 -5.23 -29.94
N THR A 395 -15.75 -5.62 -28.85
CA THR A 395 -14.40 -5.16 -28.46
C THR A 395 -13.38 -5.45 -29.57
N LEU A 396 -13.51 -6.58 -30.28
CA LEU A 396 -12.67 -6.97 -31.42
C LEU A 396 -12.83 -6.03 -32.64
N VAL A 397 -14.02 -5.47 -32.87
CA VAL A 397 -14.29 -4.56 -33.98
C VAL A 397 -13.84 -3.14 -33.64
N ASP A 398 -14.04 -2.70 -32.38
CA ASP A 398 -13.72 -1.34 -31.93
C ASP A 398 -12.19 -1.15 -31.71
N THR A 399 -11.43 -2.26 -31.55
CA THR A 399 -9.96 -2.26 -31.40
C THR A 399 -9.19 -2.57 -32.68
N PHE A 400 -9.78 -2.33 -33.84
CA PHE A 400 -9.17 -2.63 -35.15
C PHE A 400 -7.96 -1.71 -35.46
N GLY A 401 -6.86 -1.94 -34.84
CA GLY A 401 -5.59 -1.19 -34.91
C GLY A 401 -4.61 -1.64 -33.82
N HIS A 402 -5.11 -2.20 -32.74
CA HIS A 402 -4.34 -2.56 -31.52
C HIS A 402 -4.17 -4.09 -31.31
N TRP A 403 -4.18 -4.89 -32.39
CA TRP A 403 -4.07 -6.37 -32.31
C TRP A 403 -2.79 -6.86 -31.63
N GLY A 404 -1.69 -6.13 -31.80
CA GLY A 404 -0.41 -6.45 -31.16
C GLY A 404 -0.53 -6.36 -29.65
N GLU A 405 -1.02 -5.24 -29.15
CA GLU A 405 -1.18 -4.93 -27.73
C GLU A 405 -2.22 -5.84 -27.04
N LEU A 406 -3.33 -6.16 -27.73
CA LEU A 406 -4.33 -7.11 -27.20
C LEU A 406 -3.77 -8.53 -27.08
N THR A 407 -2.92 -8.93 -28.03
CA THR A 407 -2.25 -10.25 -27.97
C THR A 407 -1.23 -10.28 -26.83
N GLU A 408 -0.51 -9.19 -26.64
CA GLU A 408 0.46 -9.01 -25.56
C GLU A 408 -0.25 -8.99 -24.20
N LEU A 409 -1.30 -8.19 -24.05
CA LEU A 409 -2.13 -8.17 -22.84
C LEU A 409 -2.71 -9.55 -22.50
N ALA A 410 -3.13 -10.34 -23.50
CA ALA A 410 -3.60 -11.70 -23.28
C ALA A 410 -2.49 -12.62 -22.75
N LYS A 411 -1.25 -12.45 -23.22
CA LYS A 411 -0.07 -13.17 -22.71
C LYS A 411 0.26 -12.73 -21.28
N VAL A 412 0.31 -11.42 -21.02
CA VAL A 412 0.52 -10.86 -19.66
C VAL A 412 -0.54 -11.40 -18.71
N ARG A 413 -1.82 -11.42 -19.10
CA ARG A 413 -2.89 -12.02 -18.30
C ARG A 413 -2.66 -13.50 -18.00
N SER A 414 -2.13 -14.26 -18.96
CA SER A 414 -1.78 -15.66 -18.74
C SER A 414 -0.68 -15.81 -17.70
N LYS A 415 0.37 -14.96 -17.80
CA LYS A 415 1.47 -14.94 -16.84
C LYS A 415 1.03 -14.44 -15.46
N ALA A 416 0.11 -13.50 -15.37
CA ALA A 416 -0.49 -13.06 -14.11
C ALA A 416 -1.21 -14.21 -13.38
N LYS A 417 -1.94 -15.06 -14.11
CA LYS A 417 -2.57 -16.26 -13.53
C LYS A 417 -1.54 -17.30 -13.09
N GLU A 418 -0.52 -17.53 -13.92
CA GLU A 418 0.58 -18.44 -13.58
C GLU A 418 1.32 -17.98 -12.33
N LEU A 419 1.65 -16.68 -12.25
CA LEU A 419 2.31 -16.08 -11.10
C LEU A 419 1.45 -16.18 -9.84
N SER A 420 0.17 -15.85 -9.92
CA SER A 420 -0.76 -15.98 -8.79
C SER A 420 -0.84 -17.43 -8.27
N ALA A 421 -0.93 -18.41 -9.16
CA ALA A 421 -0.94 -19.82 -8.79
C ALA A 421 0.41 -20.31 -8.22
N HIS A 422 1.52 -19.69 -8.64
CA HIS A 422 2.83 -19.95 -8.06
C HIS A 422 2.94 -19.41 -6.64
N TYR A 423 2.43 -18.23 -6.37
CA TYR A 423 2.39 -17.62 -5.03
C TYR A 423 1.56 -18.45 -4.02
N GLU A 424 0.52 -19.16 -4.44
CA GLU A 424 -0.21 -20.10 -3.58
C GLU A 424 0.66 -21.24 -3.04
N ARG A 425 1.82 -21.49 -3.68
CA ARG A 425 2.80 -22.51 -3.28
C ARG A 425 4.02 -21.90 -2.59
N TYR A 426 3.86 -20.71 -2.01
CA TYR A 426 4.93 -20.09 -1.23
C TYR A 426 5.40 -21.07 -0.14
N PRO A 427 6.73 -21.28 0.04
CA PRO A 427 7.25 -22.33 0.92
C PRO A 427 6.86 -22.09 2.38
N SER A 428 6.65 -23.20 3.11
CA SER A 428 6.34 -23.19 4.55
C SER A 428 7.57 -22.97 5.43
N ASP A 429 8.76 -23.02 4.84
CA ASP A 429 10.04 -22.80 5.54
C ASP A 429 11.06 -22.13 4.60
N PRO A 430 12.10 -21.47 5.17
CA PRO A 430 13.11 -20.75 4.39
C PRO A 430 13.90 -21.66 3.42
N ALA A 431 14.09 -22.93 3.72
CA ALA A 431 14.90 -23.84 2.88
C ALA A 431 14.26 -24.06 1.49
N GLY A 432 12.94 -23.97 1.40
CA GLY A 432 12.22 -24.07 0.12
C GLY A 432 12.28 -22.80 -0.73
N PHE A 433 12.65 -21.66 -0.14
CA PHE A 433 12.55 -20.34 -0.77
C PHE A 433 13.43 -20.17 -2.01
N PRO A 434 14.70 -20.59 -2.07
CA PRO A 434 15.53 -20.45 -3.28
C PRO A 434 14.92 -21.12 -4.50
N THR A 435 14.32 -22.29 -4.33
CA THR A 435 13.65 -23.01 -5.44
C THR A 435 12.40 -22.30 -5.89
N TRP A 436 11.57 -21.83 -4.94
CA TRP A 436 10.37 -21.05 -5.23
C TRP A 436 10.71 -19.75 -5.96
N LYS A 437 11.73 -19.02 -5.48
CA LYS A 437 12.21 -17.76 -6.06
C LYS A 437 12.68 -17.96 -7.51
N SER A 438 13.44 -19.02 -7.78
CA SER A 438 13.93 -19.32 -9.14
C SER A 438 12.80 -19.52 -10.14
N VAL A 439 11.73 -20.20 -9.75
CA VAL A 439 10.55 -20.40 -10.63
C VAL A 439 9.83 -19.06 -10.85
N ARG A 440 9.65 -18.26 -9.78
CA ARG A 440 9.07 -16.93 -9.87
C ARG A 440 9.89 -16.03 -10.81
N ASP A 441 11.21 -16.03 -10.69
CA ASP A 441 12.10 -15.23 -11.53
C ASP A 441 11.97 -15.61 -13.01
N GLY A 442 11.86 -16.91 -13.33
CA GLY A 442 11.61 -17.36 -14.71
C GLY A 442 10.27 -16.86 -15.26
N ILE A 443 9.20 -16.83 -14.46
CA ILE A 443 7.92 -16.22 -14.89
C ILE A 443 8.09 -14.72 -15.17
N MET A 444 8.88 -14.01 -14.36
CA MET A 444 9.14 -12.58 -14.55
C MET A 444 9.99 -12.31 -15.81
N GLU A 445 11.00 -13.14 -16.10
CA GLU A 445 11.79 -13.08 -17.34
C GLU A 445 10.89 -13.21 -18.57
N ASP A 446 9.99 -14.19 -18.57
CA ASP A 446 9.01 -14.35 -19.64
C ASP A 446 8.14 -13.08 -19.85
N VAL A 447 7.76 -12.40 -18.74
CA VAL A 447 6.98 -11.15 -18.84
C VAL A 447 7.79 -10.05 -19.47
N TYR A 448 9.05 -9.86 -19.09
CA TYR A 448 9.93 -8.86 -19.71
C TYR A 448 10.20 -9.16 -21.19
N GLU A 449 10.35 -10.42 -21.57
CA GLU A 449 10.46 -10.82 -22.98
C GLU A 449 9.18 -10.54 -23.77
N ILE A 450 8.00 -10.75 -23.16
CA ILE A 450 6.70 -10.49 -23.79
C ILE A 450 6.46 -8.99 -24.00
N THR A 451 6.79 -8.18 -23.00
CA THR A 451 6.44 -6.75 -22.97
C THR A 451 7.55 -5.85 -23.51
N GLY A 452 8.79 -6.32 -23.54
CA GLY A 452 9.94 -5.46 -23.82
C GLY A 452 10.23 -4.40 -22.74
N ALA A 453 9.58 -4.51 -21.57
CA ALA A 453 9.79 -3.59 -20.47
C ALA A 453 11.16 -3.80 -19.82
N ASP A 454 11.73 -2.71 -19.28
CA ASP A 454 12.94 -2.79 -18.46
C ASP A 454 12.67 -3.57 -17.16
N PRO A 455 13.65 -4.35 -16.67
CA PRO A 455 13.49 -5.09 -15.43
C PRO A 455 13.22 -4.18 -14.22
N LYS A 456 12.07 -4.37 -13.60
CA LYS A 456 11.67 -3.65 -12.37
C LYS A 456 12.33 -4.23 -11.11
N TYR A 457 12.69 -5.52 -11.16
CA TYR A 457 13.24 -6.28 -10.03
C TYR A 457 14.59 -6.87 -10.33
#